data_e0786e1cf20f0b01f53bedb08b82748f
#
_entry.id   e0786e1cf20f0b01f53bedb08b82748f
#
_cell.length_a   1.000
_cell.length_b   1.000
_cell.length_c   1.000
_cell.angle_alpha   90.00
_cell.angle_beta   90.00
_cell.angle_gamma   90.00
#
_symmetry.space_group_name_H-M   'P 1'
#
loop_
_entity.id
_entity.type
_entity.pdbx_description
1 polymer ?
#
loop_
_entity_poly.entity_id
_entity_poly.type
_entity_poly.pdbx_seq_one_letter_code
_entity_poly.pdbx_strand_id
1 'polypeptide(L)'
;VAGLAEDINRLGETKRLSLGRIADLLDRNGIDLDEVGKIQRVSLYQSLTKNDEGEAELHDLTAIQFSPKWAEGPEWPVIQPGPPVKLPARKPAKTLSGWRNCAVLPDMQIGYYRGVDGQLQPTHDEQAIKVALDIVKDANPTLVVLVGDNLDLPEMSKYRLTTQATIDRATLLGFELREAAPDARIVWLAGNHEERLPRYLIDNASAAFGLRRGSSPESWPVMSVPFLCRLDESNVEYLPGYPASHIWITENLKVIHGDKVASGGSTAHKYLATQKVSVIYGHIHRREWAERTRDDHDGPSTILAASPGCLARIDGAVPSTKGGVDLDGRPLVQHEDWQQGLAIIPFDPETNKFCYEQIAIHNGWAMWRGKNYGQ
;
A
#
# COMPACT_ATOMS: atom_id res chain seq x y z
N VAL A 1 8.50 25.48 14.85
CA VAL A 1 9.49 24.53 15.40
C VAL A 1 10.40 25.34 16.28
N ALA A 2 10.40 25.08 17.60
CA ALA A 2 11.30 25.70 18.54
C ALA A 2 12.72 25.23 18.18
N GLY A 3 13.58 26.17 17.82
CA GLY A 3 14.97 25.86 17.50
C GLY A 3 15.75 25.50 18.76
N LEU A 4 16.97 24.96 18.60
CA LEU A 4 17.86 24.57 19.69
C LEU A 4 18.01 25.69 20.77
N ALA A 5 17.96 26.96 20.38
CA ALA A 5 17.96 28.10 21.28
C ALA A 5 16.75 28.18 22.22
N GLU A 6 15.55 27.78 21.77
CA GLU A 6 14.35 27.69 22.62
C GLU A 6 14.40 26.49 23.57
N ASP A 7 14.94 25.36 23.10
CA ASP A 7 15.13 24.18 23.95
C ASP A 7 16.16 24.41 25.06
N ILE A 8 17.24 25.15 24.80
CA ILE A 8 18.20 25.56 25.79
C ILE A 8 17.55 26.42 26.89
N ASN A 9 16.60 27.27 26.52
CA ASN A 9 15.90 28.15 27.48
C ASN A 9 14.85 27.43 28.35
N ARG A 10 14.39 26.23 27.95
CA ARG A 10 13.41 25.43 28.69
C ARG A 10 14.00 24.43 29.68
N LEU A 11 15.32 24.22 29.66
CA LEU A 11 15.98 23.18 30.44
C LEU A 11 16.55 23.71 31.77
N GLY A 12 16.56 22.84 32.79
CA GLY A 12 17.16 23.18 34.10
C GLY A 12 18.67 23.49 34.04
N GLU A 13 19.21 24.16 35.02
CA GLU A 13 20.55 24.78 35.04
C GLU A 13 21.69 23.83 34.61
N THR A 14 21.67 22.59 35.07
CA THR A 14 22.69 21.57 34.71
C THR A 14 22.67 21.16 33.25
N LYS A 15 21.49 21.10 32.63
CA LYS A 15 21.32 20.79 31.20
C LYS A 15 21.65 22.00 30.32
N ARG A 16 21.40 23.23 30.80
CA ARG A 16 21.82 24.47 30.12
C ARG A 16 23.33 24.57 29.96
N LEU A 17 24.09 24.23 31.01
CA LEU A 17 25.56 24.22 30.96
C LEU A 17 26.10 23.21 29.92
N SER A 18 25.49 22.06 29.80
CA SER A 18 25.87 21.04 28.81
C SER A 18 25.57 21.48 27.38
N LEU A 19 24.41 22.08 27.14
CA LEU A 19 24.03 22.59 25.82
C LEU A 19 24.74 23.87 25.43
N GLY A 20 25.07 24.74 26.38
CA GLY A 20 25.93 25.90 26.16
C GLY A 20 27.33 25.51 25.66
N ARG A 21 27.94 24.46 26.25
CA ARG A 21 29.20 23.90 25.77
C ARG A 21 29.09 23.32 24.34
N ILE A 22 27.97 22.75 23.97
CA ILE A 22 27.73 22.24 22.62
C ILE A 22 27.64 23.41 21.63
N ALA A 23 26.92 24.47 21.98
CA ALA A 23 26.82 25.68 21.16
C ALA A 23 28.19 26.34 20.95
N ASP A 24 29.00 26.49 22.01
CA ASP A 24 30.36 27.00 21.93
C ASP A 24 31.28 26.14 21.04
N LEU A 25 31.06 24.81 21.05
CA LEU A 25 31.86 23.89 20.26
C LEU A 25 31.49 23.95 18.77
N LEU A 26 30.23 24.16 18.46
CA LEU A 26 29.76 24.37 17.09
C LEU A 26 30.27 25.71 16.53
N ASP A 27 30.18 26.78 17.32
CA ASP A 27 30.66 28.12 16.94
C ASP A 27 32.16 28.10 16.65
N ARG A 28 32.97 27.48 17.53
CA ARG A 28 34.42 27.32 17.34
C ARG A 28 34.81 26.55 16.08
N ASN A 29 33.94 25.67 15.59
CA ASN A 29 34.15 24.91 14.35
C ASN A 29 33.45 25.54 13.15
N GLY A 30 32.88 26.75 13.27
CA GLY A 30 32.25 27.47 12.19
C GLY A 30 30.94 26.80 11.68
N ILE A 31 30.30 26.05 12.55
CA ILE A 31 29.04 25.37 12.23
C ILE A 31 27.89 26.22 12.76
N ASP A 32 27.06 26.73 11.86
CA ASP A 32 25.89 27.53 12.23
C ASP A 32 24.84 26.65 12.96
N LEU A 33 24.40 27.10 14.13
CA LEU A 33 23.36 26.44 14.92
C LEU A 33 22.04 26.32 14.17
N ASP A 34 21.78 27.21 13.22
CA ASP A 34 20.57 27.17 12.40
C ASP A 34 20.64 26.18 11.25
N GLU A 35 21.81 25.61 10.95
CA GLU A 35 22.03 24.59 9.95
C GLU A 35 22.03 23.17 10.50
N VAL A 36 22.06 22.99 11.82
CA VAL A 36 22.01 21.67 12.49
C VAL A 36 20.60 21.33 12.95
N GLY A 37 20.22 20.09 12.74
CA GLY A 37 18.97 19.52 13.23
C GLY A 37 19.08 19.04 14.69
N LYS A 38 18.33 18.00 15.01
CA LYS A 38 18.32 17.43 16.38
C LYS A 38 19.58 16.65 16.70
N ILE A 39 19.99 16.69 17.98
CA ILE A 39 21.04 15.81 18.48
C ILE A 39 20.55 14.36 18.41
N GLN A 40 21.21 13.55 17.59
CA GLN A 40 20.90 12.12 17.45
C GLN A 40 21.64 11.28 18.48
N ARG A 41 22.89 11.65 18.79
CA ARG A 41 23.75 10.90 19.72
C ARG A 41 24.80 11.79 20.34
N VAL A 42 25.02 11.59 21.62
CA VAL A 42 26.17 12.14 22.34
C VAL A 42 26.97 10.95 22.87
N SER A 43 28.26 10.90 22.55
CA SER A 43 29.18 9.88 23.05
C SER A 43 30.28 10.59 23.88
N LEU A 44 30.45 10.14 25.11
CA LEU A 44 31.49 10.60 26.01
C LEU A 44 32.54 9.49 26.12
N TYR A 45 33.79 9.83 25.94
CA TYR A 45 34.91 8.89 26.10
C TYR A 45 36.14 9.63 26.58
N GLN A 46 37.05 8.93 27.19
CA GLN A 46 38.32 9.43 27.69
C GLN A 46 39.44 8.92 26.82
N SER A 47 40.36 9.79 26.47
CA SER A 47 41.60 9.46 25.76
C SER A 47 42.79 9.75 26.63
N LEU A 48 43.71 8.82 26.68
CA LEU A 48 44.98 8.99 27.39
C LEU A 48 46.04 9.37 26.36
N THR A 49 46.62 10.56 26.49
CA THR A 49 47.73 11.00 25.66
C THR A 49 48.95 11.24 26.53
N LYS A 50 50.11 11.37 25.93
CA LYS A 50 51.32 11.81 26.64
C LYS A 50 51.55 13.27 26.33
N ASN A 51 51.84 14.10 27.38
CA ASN A 51 52.27 15.46 27.22
C ASN A 51 53.74 15.53 26.71
N ASP A 52 54.22 16.71 26.42
CA ASP A 52 55.56 16.92 25.89
C ASP A 52 56.68 16.47 26.89
N GLU A 53 56.33 16.27 28.14
CA GLU A 53 57.22 15.77 29.20
C GLU A 53 57.14 14.24 29.37
N GLY A 54 56.28 13.56 28.57
CA GLY A 54 56.13 12.11 28.57
C GLY A 54 55.17 11.56 29.64
N GLU A 55 54.52 12.43 30.40
CA GLU A 55 53.54 12.06 31.42
C GLU A 55 52.18 11.77 30.79
N ALA A 56 51.43 10.82 31.37
CA ALA A 56 50.12 10.47 30.91
C ALA A 56 49.09 11.53 31.31
N GLU A 57 48.41 12.11 30.31
CA GLU A 57 47.33 13.09 30.50
C GLU A 57 46.00 12.50 30.00
N LEU A 58 44.99 12.59 30.84
CA LEU A 58 43.64 12.09 30.53
C LEU A 58 42.79 13.24 29.98
N HIS A 59 42.29 13.07 28.77
CA HIS A 59 41.40 14.02 28.11
C HIS A 59 40.01 13.49 28.02
N ASP A 60 39.01 14.27 28.48
CA ASP A 60 37.60 13.99 28.26
C ASP A 60 37.20 14.47 26.87
N LEU A 61 36.74 13.55 26.04
CA LEU A 61 36.35 13.82 24.68
C LEU A 61 34.83 13.61 24.54
N THR A 62 34.21 14.49 23.75
CA THR A 62 32.79 14.42 23.46
C THR A 62 32.59 14.39 21.95
N ALA A 63 31.91 13.34 21.44
CA ALA A 63 31.46 13.29 20.06
C ALA A 63 29.95 13.49 20.02
N ILE A 64 29.48 14.39 19.16
CA ILE A 64 28.09 14.72 19.02
C ILE A 64 27.72 14.51 17.56
N GLN A 65 26.64 13.75 17.35
CA GLN A 65 26.07 13.50 16.03
C GLN A 65 24.73 14.24 15.93
N PHE A 66 24.61 15.09 14.92
CA PHE A 66 23.39 15.82 14.60
C PHE A 66 22.68 15.20 13.39
N SER A 67 21.36 15.33 13.34
CA SER A 67 20.64 15.15 12.07
C SER A 67 20.87 16.40 11.21
N PRO A 68 20.97 16.27 9.89
CA PRO A 68 20.92 17.42 9.01
C PRO A 68 19.57 18.14 9.14
N LYS A 69 19.55 19.48 9.09
CA LYS A 69 18.28 20.26 9.18
C LYS A 69 17.27 19.87 8.11
N TRP A 70 17.73 19.51 6.93
CA TRP A 70 16.88 19.03 5.84
C TRP A 70 16.26 17.64 6.09
N ALA A 71 16.77 16.87 7.07
CA ALA A 71 16.14 15.62 7.51
C ALA A 71 14.91 15.83 8.41
N GLU A 72 14.75 17.06 8.92
CA GLU A 72 13.49 17.50 9.50
C GLU A 72 12.57 17.91 8.33
N GLY A 73 12.01 16.98 7.63
CA GLY A 73 11.19 17.24 6.44
C GLY A 73 10.20 18.40 6.66
N PRO A 74 9.72 19.05 5.58
CA PRO A 74 8.75 20.13 5.70
C PRO A 74 7.60 19.66 6.60
N GLU A 75 7.02 20.60 7.36
CA GLU A 75 5.82 20.31 8.16
C GLU A 75 4.83 19.57 7.25
N TRP A 76 4.46 18.37 7.68
CA TRP A 76 3.47 17.60 6.95
C TRP A 76 2.23 18.46 6.80
N PRO A 77 1.66 18.61 5.60
CA PRO A 77 0.32 19.16 5.50
C PRO A 77 -0.56 18.30 6.42
N VAL A 78 -1.04 18.90 7.49
CA VAL A 78 -2.06 18.26 8.33
C VAL A 78 -3.27 18.14 7.43
N ILE A 79 -3.45 16.97 6.82
CA ILE A 79 -4.67 16.66 6.10
C ILE A 79 -5.74 16.65 7.19
N GLN A 80 -6.56 17.68 7.20
CA GLN A 80 -7.72 17.73 8.09
C GLN A 80 -8.54 16.48 7.78
N PRO A 81 -8.97 15.71 8.79
CA PRO A 81 -9.89 14.60 8.56
C PRO A 81 -11.02 15.12 7.70
N GLY A 82 -11.25 14.48 6.56
CA GLY A 82 -12.41 14.83 5.71
C GLY A 82 -13.68 14.84 6.57
N PRO A 83 -14.68 15.62 6.25
CA PRO A 83 -15.93 15.60 6.98
C PRO A 83 -16.41 14.14 7.06
N PRO A 84 -16.95 13.70 8.22
CA PRO A 84 -17.43 12.33 8.36
C PRO A 84 -18.44 12.03 7.26
N VAL A 85 -18.08 11.11 6.37
CA VAL A 85 -18.97 10.64 5.32
C VAL A 85 -20.11 9.89 6.00
N LYS A 86 -21.30 10.43 5.95
CA LYS A 86 -22.50 9.71 6.40
C LYS A 86 -22.80 8.67 5.33
N LEU A 87 -22.45 7.44 5.62
CA LEU A 87 -22.86 6.33 4.78
C LEU A 87 -24.38 6.22 4.78
N PRO A 88 -25.04 6.05 3.62
CA PRO A 88 -26.45 5.78 3.58
C PRO A 88 -26.74 4.49 4.36
N ALA A 89 -27.81 4.46 5.16
CA ALA A 89 -28.22 3.27 5.86
C ALA A 89 -28.37 2.11 4.86
N ARG A 90 -27.69 0.98 5.14
CA ARG A 90 -27.75 -0.21 4.28
C ARG A 90 -29.20 -0.69 4.19
N LYS A 91 -29.76 -0.62 2.99
CA LYS A 91 -31.06 -1.26 2.72
C LYS A 91 -30.86 -2.78 2.82
N PRO A 92 -31.81 -3.53 3.41
CA PRO A 92 -31.73 -4.99 3.40
C PRO A 92 -31.58 -5.46 1.96
N ALA A 93 -30.61 -6.36 1.74
CA ALA A 93 -30.32 -6.89 0.41
C ALA A 93 -31.62 -7.51 -0.16
N LYS A 94 -32.04 -7.05 -1.32
CA LYS A 94 -33.13 -7.72 -2.06
C LYS A 94 -32.60 -9.10 -2.47
N THR A 95 -33.36 -10.14 -2.24
CA THR A 95 -33.08 -11.46 -2.81
C THR A 95 -33.15 -11.30 -4.33
N LEU A 96 -31.98 -11.33 -4.99
CA LEU A 96 -31.88 -11.24 -6.43
C LEU A 96 -31.99 -12.67 -6.98
N SER A 97 -32.96 -12.91 -7.83
CA SER A 97 -33.02 -14.10 -8.67
C SER A 97 -32.31 -13.81 -9.99
N GLY A 98 -31.47 -14.73 -10.46
CA GLY A 98 -30.79 -14.62 -11.73
C GLY A 98 -29.34 -14.12 -11.68
N TRP A 99 -28.86 -13.67 -12.81
CA TRP A 99 -27.49 -13.23 -13.02
C TRP A 99 -27.13 -11.98 -12.18
N ARG A 100 -25.95 -12.02 -11.59
CA ARG A 100 -25.34 -10.95 -10.78
C ARG A 100 -24.01 -10.57 -11.38
N ASN A 101 -23.49 -9.39 -11.02
CA ASN A 101 -22.14 -8.98 -11.41
C ASN A 101 -21.21 -9.02 -10.20
N CYS A 102 -19.99 -9.51 -10.42
CA CYS A 102 -18.85 -9.30 -9.54
C CYS A 102 -17.86 -8.38 -10.26
N ALA A 103 -17.42 -7.31 -9.61
CA ALA A 103 -16.32 -6.49 -10.08
C ALA A 103 -15.02 -6.95 -9.42
N VAL A 104 -13.96 -7.15 -10.19
CA VAL A 104 -12.63 -7.55 -9.72
C VAL A 104 -11.64 -6.46 -10.05
N LEU A 105 -11.09 -5.84 -9.00
CA LEU A 105 -10.16 -4.71 -9.06
C LEU A 105 -8.77 -5.18 -8.60
N PRO A 106 -7.78 -5.23 -9.50
CA PRO A 106 -6.45 -5.75 -9.19
C PRO A 106 -5.49 -4.65 -8.78
N ASP A 107 -4.51 -4.99 -7.94
CA ASP A 107 -3.19 -4.39 -7.75
C ASP A 107 -3.16 -2.86 -7.96
N MET A 108 -3.73 -2.09 -7.02
CA MET A 108 -3.79 -0.62 -7.14
C MET A 108 -2.46 0.03 -6.78
N GLN A 109 -1.65 -0.61 -5.92
CA GLN A 109 -0.35 -0.13 -5.45
C GLN A 109 -0.43 1.31 -4.92
N ILE A 110 -1.47 1.60 -4.11
CA ILE A 110 -1.62 2.92 -3.50
C ILE A 110 -0.41 3.19 -2.63
N GLY A 111 0.35 4.20 -2.99
CA GLY A 111 1.56 4.60 -2.34
C GLY A 111 2.03 5.94 -2.87
N TYR A 112 3.06 6.49 -2.24
CA TYR A 112 3.67 7.75 -2.62
C TYR A 112 5.17 7.67 -2.48
N TYR A 113 5.88 8.41 -3.30
CA TYR A 113 7.28 8.74 -3.08
C TYR A 113 7.44 10.27 -3.05
N ARG A 114 8.51 10.73 -2.42
CA ARG A 114 8.81 12.15 -2.36
C ARG A 114 9.73 12.53 -3.50
N GLY A 115 9.25 13.38 -4.39
CA GLY A 115 10.07 13.95 -5.45
C GLY A 115 11.17 14.88 -4.94
N VAL A 116 12.08 15.27 -5.82
CA VAL A 116 13.20 16.19 -5.53
C VAL A 116 12.71 17.56 -5.04
N ASP A 117 11.53 17.97 -5.55
CA ASP A 117 10.83 19.19 -5.18
C ASP A 117 10.13 19.10 -3.79
N GLY A 118 10.27 17.97 -3.10
CA GLY A 118 9.63 17.69 -1.82
C GLY A 118 8.15 17.35 -1.92
N GLN A 119 7.56 17.37 -3.12
CA GLN A 119 6.14 17.03 -3.32
C GLN A 119 5.94 15.51 -3.30
N LEU A 120 4.75 15.08 -2.84
CA LEU A 120 4.35 13.68 -2.90
C LEU A 120 3.87 13.34 -4.31
N GLN A 121 4.48 12.31 -4.89
CA GLN A 121 4.11 11.75 -6.18
C GLN A 121 3.46 10.38 -5.96
N PRO A 122 2.25 10.14 -6.52
CA PRO A 122 1.60 8.84 -6.35
C PRO A 122 2.32 7.76 -7.17
N THR A 123 2.35 6.54 -6.61
CA THR A 123 2.77 5.32 -7.33
C THR A 123 1.59 4.62 -8.01
N HIS A 124 0.37 4.92 -7.57
CA HIS A 124 -0.88 4.47 -8.17
C HIS A 124 -1.35 5.43 -9.28
N ASP A 125 -2.26 4.97 -10.11
CA ASP A 125 -2.84 5.77 -11.18
C ASP A 125 -4.26 6.21 -10.82
N GLU A 126 -4.42 7.47 -10.42
CA GLU A 126 -5.73 8.04 -10.02
C GLU A 126 -6.75 8.04 -11.17
N GLN A 127 -6.29 8.19 -12.42
CA GLN A 127 -7.20 8.17 -13.57
C GLN A 127 -7.71 6.75 -13.83
N ALA A 128 -6.82 5.75 -13.75
CA ALA A 128 -7.21 4.36 -13.88
C ALA A 128 -8.18 3.93 -12.76
N ILE A 129 -7.90 4.33 -11.51
CA ILE A 129 -8.80 4.06 -10.37
C ILE A 129 -10.17 4.70 -10.61
N LYS A 130 -10.21 5.97 -11.01
CA LYS A 130 -11.47 6.67 -11.30
C LYS A 130 -12.28 5.97 -12.38
N VAL A 131 -11.64 5.61 -13.48
CA VAL A 131 -12.29 4.87 -14.59
C VAL A 131 -12.85 3.53 -14.08
N ALA A 132 -12.09 2.82 -13.25
CA ALA A 132 -12.54 1.56 -12.67
C ALA A 132 -13.77 1.76 -11.76
N LEU A 133 -13.79 2.81 -10.93
CA LEU A 133 -14.92 3.14 -10.05
C LEU A 133 -16.18 3.50 -10.87
N ASP A 134 -16.03 4.28 -11.94
CA ASP A 134 -17.14 4.63 -12.83
C ASP A 134 -17.73 3.39 -13.52
N ILE A 135 -16.90 2.42 -13.93
CA ILE A 135 -17.34 1.14 -14.48
C ILE A 135 -18.03 0.30 -13.38
N VAL A 136 -17.48 0.24 -12.18
CA VAL A 136 -18.10 -0.46 -11.03
C VAL A 136 -19.50 0.08 -10.77
N LYS A 137 -19.65 1.41 -10.76
CA LYS A 137 -20.94 2.07 -10.56
C LYS A 137 -21.97 1.65 -11.62
N ASP A 138 -21.58 1.65 -12.89
CA ASP A 138 -22.46 1.27 -13.98
C ASP A 138 -22.75 -0.25 -14.02
N ALA A 139 -21.77 -1.07 -13.61
CA ALA A 139 -21.93 -2.52 -13.52
C ALA A 139 -22.91 -2.94 -12.41
N ASN A 140 -23.13 -2.05 -11.42
CA ASN A 140 -23.98 -2.30 -10.26
C ASN A 140 -23.77 -3.71 -9.66
N PRO A 141 -22.55 -4.04 -9.21
CA PRO A 141 -22.21 -5.37 -8.76
C PRO A 141 -22.87 -5.71 -7.42
N THR A 142 -23.10 -7.00 -7.18
CA THR A 142 -23.44 -7.51 -5.84
C THR A 142 -22.22 -7.87 -5.02
N LEU A 143 -21.07 -8.03 -5.69
CA LEU A 143 -19.78 -8.34 -5.08
C LEU A 143 -18.68 -7.49 -5.75
N VAL A 144 -17.85 -6.86 -4.94
CA VAL A 144 -16.60 -6.22 -5.39
C VAL A 144 -15.44 -6.92 -4.70
N VAL A 145 -14.45 -7.35 -5.45
CA VAL A 145 -13.24 -7.99 -4.94
C VAL A 145 -12.02 -7.15 -5.30
N LEU A 146 -11.36 -6.64 -4.28
CA LEU A 146 -10.01 -6.08 -4.36
C LEU A 146 -9.02 -7.24 -4.22
N VAL A 147 -8.22 -7.47 -5.24
CA VAL A 147 -7.43 -8.72 -5.37
C VAL A 147 -6.19 -8.75 -4.47
N GLY A 148 -5.89 -7.66 -3.76
CA GLY A 148 -4.69 -7.48 -2.95
C GLY A 148 -3.69 -6.55 -3.63
N ASP A 149 -2.58 -6.28 -2.93
CA ASP A 149 -1.60 -5.28 -3.34
C ASP A 149 -2.26 -3.92 -3.65
N ASN A 150 -3.28 -3.57 -2.88
CA ASN A 150 -3.95 -2.27 -3.00
C ASN A 150 -3.13 -1.17 -2.34
N LEU A 151 -2.28 -1.52 -1.35
CA LEU A 151 -1.27 -0.66 -0.75
C LEU A 151 0.12 -1.03 -1.26
N ASP A 152 0.98 -0.05 -1.53
CA ASP A 152 2.38 -0.35 -1.84
C ASP A 152 3.26 -0.43 -0.58
N LEU A 153 3.06 0.39 0.43
CA LEU A 153 3.82 0.45 1.68
C LEU A 153 5.36 0.32 1.47
N PRO A 154 5.97 1.10 0.59
CA PRO A 154 7.37 0.95 0.22
C PRO A 154 8.33 1.20 1.38
N GLU A 155 7.95 2.02 2.37
CA GLU A 155 8.75 2.38 3.54
C GLU A 155 9.03 1.19 4.45
N MET A 156 8.13 0.22 4.45
CA MET A 156 8.29 -1.02 5.23
C MET A 156 9.23 -2.01 4.56
N SER A 157 9.71 -1.70 3.36
CA SER A 157 10.72 -2.48 2.66
C SER A 157 12.12 -1.85 2.73
N LYS A 158 12.37 -0.72 2.09
CA LYS A 158 13.67 -0.03 2.06
C LYS A 158 13.56 1.46 1.72
N TYR A 159 12.37 1.96 1.37
CA TYR A 159 12.14 3.29 0.80
C TYR A 159 11.40 4.19 1.79
N ARG A 160 11.51 5.50 1.69
CA ARG A 160 11.22 6.45 2.79
C ARG A 160 9.78 7.00 2.83
N LEU A 161 9.21 6.99 4.01
CA LEU A 161 8.31 7.93 4.72
C LEU A 161 7.17 8.60 3.93
N THR A 162 6.16 7.80 3.52
CA THR A 162 4.88 8.33 3.03
C THR A 162 3.68 7.49 3.50
N THR A 163 3.91 6.68 4.53
CA THR A 163 2.94 5.71 5.05
C THR A 163 1.58 6.34 5.39
N GLN A 164 1.57 7.53 6.03
CA GLN A 164 0.30 8.17 6.40
C GLN A 164 -0.52 8.56 5.17
N ALA A 165 0.11 9.18 4.15
CA ALA A 165 -0.60 9.54 2.92
C ALA A 165 -1.15 8.31 2.18
N THR A 166 -0.41 7.21 2.20
CA THR A 166 -0.85 5.91 1.67
C THR A 166 -2.10 5.40 2.40
N ILE A 167 -2.08 5.42 3.73
CA ILE A 167 -3.23 5.01 4.55
C ILE A 167 -4.44 5.92 4.31
N ASP A 168 -4.23 7.23 4.25
CA ASP A 168 -5.31 8.20 4.02
C ASP A 168 -5.96 7.98 2.65
N ARG A 169 -5.17 7.78 1.59
CA ARG A 169 -5.69 7.50 0.25
C ARG A 169 -6.41 6.15 0.17
N ALA A 170 -5.89 5.12 0.82
CA ALA A 170 -6.53 3.81 0.88
C ALA A 170 -7.85 3.85 1.67
N THR A 171 -7.89 4.65 2.73
CA THR A 171 -9.13 4.92 3.47
C THR A 171 -10.18 5.56 2.56
N LEU A 172 -9.78 6.59 1.81
CA LEU A 172 -10.67 7.25 0.85
C LEU A 172 -11.19 6.27 -0.21
N LEU A 173 -10.34 5.37 -0.74
CA LEU A 173 -10.75 4.32 -1.67
C LEU A 173 -11.88 3.45 -1.12
N GLY A 174 -11.81 3.06 0.16
CA GLY A 174 -12.87 2.27 0.79
C GLY A 174 -14.24 2.98 0.73
N PHE A 175 -14.26 4.29 0.96
CA PHE A 175 -15.48 5.10 0.87
C PHE A 175 -15.94 5.33 -0.58
N GLU A 176 -15.02 5.59 -1.50
CA GLU A 176 -15.31 5.73 -2.94
C GLU A 176 -15.94 4.44 -3.52
N LEU A 177 -15.43 3.28 -3.13
CA LEU A 177 -15.98 1.98 -3.50
C LEU A 177 -17.38 1.78 -2.93
N ARG A 178 -17.60 2.17 -1.68
CA ARG A 178 -18.92 2.09 -1.05
C ARG A 178 -19.92 3.03 -1.73
N GLU A 179 -19.49 4.20 -2.17
CA GLU A 179 -20.31 5.12 -2.96
C GLU A 179 -20.64 4.54 -4.35
N ALA A 180 -19.65 3.97 -5.04
CA ALA A 180 -19.82 3.36 -6.36
C ALA A 180 -20.69 2.10 -6.34
N ALA A 181 -20.62 1.32 -5.25
CA ALA A 181 -21.36 0.06 -5.10
C ALA A 181 -22.04 -0.04 -3.71
N PRO A 182 -23.09 0.76 -3.46
CA PRO A 182 -23.67 0.96 -2.12
C PRO A 182 -24.26 -0.32 -1.51
N ASP A 183 -24.76 -1.21 -2.32
CA ASP A 183 -25.42 -2.47 -1.89
C ASP A 183 -24.51 -3.70 -2.04
N ALA A 184 -23.30 -3.54 -2.57
CA ALA A 184 -22.40 -4.66 -2.80
C ALA A 184 -21.73 -5.15 -1.50
N ARG A 185 -21.45 -6.45 -1.43
CA ARG A 185 -20.40 -6.96 -0.56
C ARG A 185 -19.05 -6.56 -1.14
N ILE A 186 -18.24 -5.84 -0.38
CA ILE A 186 -16.89 -5.43 -0.80
C ILE A 186 -15.88 -6.20 0.01
N VAL A 187 -14.97 -6.89 -0.65
CA VAL A 187 -13.95 -7.75 -0.05
C VAL A 187 -12.57 -7.33 -0.51
N TRP A 188 -11.67 -7.12 0.44
CA TRP A 188 -10.28 -6.83 0.21
C TRP A 188 -9.43 -8.05 0.61
N LEU A 189 -8.85 -8.73 -0.36
CA LEU A 189 -7.88 -9.80 -0.12
C LEU A 189 -6.52 -9.20 0.24
N ALA A 190 -5.82 -9.79 1.18
CA ALA A 190 -4.42 -9.44 1.41
C ALA A 190 -3.55 -9.93 0.26
N GLY A 191 -2.69 -9.06 -0.26
CA GLY A 191 -1.58 -9.38 -1.14
C GLY A 191 -0.25 -9.40 -0.38
N ASN A 192 0.85 -9.53 -1.10
CA ASN A 192 2.17 -9.53 -0.46
C ASN A 192 2.60 -8.14 0.06
N HIS A 193 2.01 -7.07 -0.43
CA HIS A 193 2.27 -5.71 0.05
C HIS A 193 1.55 -5.42 1.37
N GLU A 194 0.32 -5.88 1.55
CA GLU A 194 -0.36 -5.78 2.84
C GLU A 194 0.39 -6.56 3.95
N GLU A 195 1.08 -7.65 3.60
CA GLU A 195 1.91 -8.44 4.53
C GLU A 195 3.20 -7.70 4.98
N ARG A 196 3.58 -6.61 4.32
CA ARG A 196 4.75 -5.82 4.74
C ARG A 196 4.59 -5.23 6.13
N LEU A 197 3.39 -4.74 6.46
CA LEU A 197 3.12 -4.15 7.77
C LEU A 197 3.27 -5.16 8.93
N PRO A 198 2.59 -6.31 8.95
CA PRO A 198 2.78 -7.28 10.03
C PRO A 198 4.20 -7.82 10.10
N ARG A 199 4.89 -8.04 8.98
CA ARG A 199 6.30 -8.45 8.97
C ARG A 199 7.20 -7.39 9.57
N TYR A 200 7.04 -6.14 9.17
CA TYR A 200 7.79 -5.02 9.73
C TYR A 200 7.63 -4.92 11.25
N LEU A 201 6.39 -5.09 11.75
CA LEU A 201 6.12 -5.08 13.20
C LEU A 201 6.80 -6.24 13.91
N ILE A 202 6.74 -7.45 13.37
CA ILE A 202 7.42 -8.62 13.95
C ILE A 202 8.91 -8.39 14.04
N ASP A 203 9.52 -7.86 12.98
CA ASP A 203 10.97 -7.70 12.88
C ASP A 203 11.50 -6.51 13.69
N ASN A 204 10.73 -5.42 13.82
CA ASN A 204 11.23 -4.16 14.37
C ASN A 204 10.49 -3.67 15.63
N ALA A 205 9.26 -4.14 15.88
CA ALA A 205 8.40 -3.66 16.96
C ALA A 205 7.44 -4.76 17.44
N SER A 206 7.98 -5.95 17.75
CA SER A 206 7.19 -7.13 18.09
C SER A 206 6.20 -6.93 19.24
N ALA A 207 6.51 -6.03 20.19
CA ALA A 207 5.60 -5.66 21.26
C ALA A 207 4.34 -4.94 20.79
N ALA A 208 4.35 -4.33 19.61
CA ALA A 208 3.18 -3.68 19.01
C ALA A 208 2.34 -4.63 18.15
N PHE A 209 2.88 -5.79 17.80
CA PHE A 209 2.20 -6.77 16.97
C PHE A 209 0.99 -7.37 17.70
N GLY A 210 -0.16 -7.32 17.06
CA GLY A 210 -1.39 -7.90 17.61
C GLY A 210 -2.08 -7.09 18.69
N LEU A 211 -1.56 -5.91 19.11
CA LEU A 211 -2.22 -5.05 20.08
C LEU A 211 -3.60 -4.62 19.59
N ARG A 212 -4.59 -4.67 20.48
CA ARG A 212 -5.98 -4.25 20.24
C ARG A 212 -6.39 -3.17 21.23
N ARG A 213 -7.52 -2.52 20.95
CA ARG A 213 -8.14 -1.62 21.93
C ARG A 213 -8.50 -2.42 23.18
N GLY A 214 -8.29 -1.83 24.36
CA GLY A 214 -8.70 -2.44 25.61
C GLY A 214 -10.19 -2.79 25.59
N SER A 215 -10.54 -3.96 26.09
CA SER A 215 -11.92 -4.48 26.14
C SER A 215 -12.62 -4.65 24.79
N SER A 216 -11.88 -4.72 23.68
CA SER A 216 -12.40 -4.94 22.31
C SER A 216 -11.59 -6.04 21.60
N PRO A 217 -11.65 -7.29 22.09
CA PRO A 217 -10.85 -8.40 21.56
C PRO A 217 -11.23 -8.78 20.11
N GLU A 218 -12.47 -8.48 19.69
CA GLU A 218 -12.98 -8.76 18.33
C GLU A 218 -12.51 -7.75 17.29
N SER A 219 -11.99 -6.59 17.74
CA SER A 219 -11.47 -5.57 16.81
C SER A 219 -10.20 -6.04 16.11
N TRP A 220 -9.92 -5.47 14.96
CA TRP A 220 -8.62 -5.62 14.31
C TRP A 220 -7.49 -5.07 15.21
N PRO A 221 -6.27 -5.62 15.13
CA PRO A 221 -5.12 -5.01 15.77
C PRO A 221 -4.93 -3.56 15.32
N VAL A 222 -4.57 -2.67 16.25
CA VAL A 222 -4.43 -1.23 15.96
C VAL A 222 -3.38 -0.91 14.89
N MET A 223 -2.36 -1.77 14.78
CA MET A 223 -1.34 -1.70 13.74
C MET A 223 -1.63 -2.77 12.67
N SER A 224 -2.78 -2.68 12.01
CA SER A 224 -3.16 -3.55 10.90
C SER A 224 -3.80 -2.74 9.77
N VAL A 225 -3.70 -3.22 8.54
CA VAL A 225 -4.30 -2.58 7.37
C VAL A 225 -5.78 -2.29 7.57
N PRO A 226 -6.63 -3.25 7.98
CA PRO A 226 -8.05 -2.99 8.12
C PRO A 226 -8.37 -1.94 9.20
N PHE A 227 -7.61 -1.87 10.28
CA PHE A 227 -7.82 -0.87 11.33
C PHE A 227 -7.36 0.52 10.85
N LEU A 228 -6.15 0.62 10.31
CA LEU A 228 -5.56 1.88 9.87
C LEU A 228 -6.34 2.50 8.71
N CYS A 229 -6.82 1.68 7.77
CA CYS A 229 -7.61 2.12 6.62
C CYS A 229 -9.12 2.22 6.93
N ARG A 230 -9.54 2.06 8.20
CA ARG A 230 -10.94 2.22 8.63
C ARG A 230 -11.92 1.39 7.79
N LEU A 231 -11.54 0.14 7.47
CA LEU A 231 -12.33 -0.71 6.57
C LEU A 231 -13.70 -1.11 7.16
N ASP A 232 -13.82 -1.13 8.48
CA ASP A 232 -15.07 -1.31 9.20
C ASP A 232 -16.06 -0.16 8.96
N GLU A 233 -15.58 1.07 8.91
CA GLU A 233 -16.42 2.25 8.66
C GLU A 233 -16.93 2.33 7.21
N SER A 234 -16.12 1.91 6.24
CA SER A 234 -16.52 1.77 4.84
C SER A 234 -17.24 0.47 4.53
N ASN A 235 -17.43 -0.40 5.54
CA ASN A 235 -18.04 -1.74 5.41
C ASN A 235 -17.35 -2.59 4.33
N VAL A 236 -16.01 -2.59 4.36
CA VAL A 236 -15.14 -3.44 3.53
C VAL A 236 -14.65 -4.60 4.38
N GLU A 237 -14.92 -5.81 3.95
CA GLU A 237 -14.43 -7.03 4.58
C GLU A 237 -12.96 -7.26 4.18
N TYR A 238 -12.09 -7.49 5.18
CA TYR A 238 -10.68 -7.79 4.91
C TYR A 238 -10.39 -9.27 5.13
N LEU A 239 -9.80 -9.93 4.15
CA LEU A 239 -9.39 -11.34 4.23
C LEU A 239 -7.87 -11.43 4.29
N PRO A 240 -7.30 -11.63 5.50
CA PRO A 240 -5.85 -11.81 5.68
C PRO A 240 -5.39 -13.20 5.23
N GLY A 241 -4.07 -13.42 5.24
CA GLY A 241 -3.49 -14.75 5.08
C GLY A 241 -2.97 -15.03 3.68
N TYR A 242 -2.36 -14.02 3.03
CA TYR A 242 -1.57 -14.24 1.83
C TYR A 242 -0.50 -15.33 2.04
N PRO A 243 -0.27 -16.26 1.09
CA PRO A 243 -0.90 -16.35 -0.23
C PRO A 243 -2.16 -17.23 -0.26
N ALA A 244 -2.63 -17.74 0.87
CA ALA A 244 -3.72 -18.70 0.95
C ALA A 244 -5.12 -18.09 0.88
N SER A 245 -5.24 -16.77 1.17
CA SER A 245 -6.52 -16.07 1.16
C SER A 245 -7.18 -16.10 -0.21
N HIS A 246 -8.48 -16.35 -0.21
CA HIS A 246 -9.28 -16.41 -1.43
C HIS A 246 -10.75 -16.14 -1.14
N ILE A 247 -11.49 -15.81 -2.17
CA ILE A 247 -12.94 -15.71 -2.14
C ILE A 247 -13.56 -16.48 -3.31
N TRP A 248 -14.64 -17.19 -3.03
CA TRP A 248 -15.42 -17.88 -4.06
C TRP A 248 -16.50 -16.96 -4.62
N ILE A 249 -16.57 -16.85 -5.95
CA ILE A 249 -17.68 -16.19 -6.66
C ILE A 249 -18.80 -17.21 -6.91
N THR A 250 -18.40 -18.39 -7.36
CA THR A 250 -19.25 -19.60 -7.53
C THR A 250 -18.47 -20.81 -7.02
N GLU A 251 -19.07 -21.98 -6.99
CA GLU A 251 -18.38 -23.22 -6.56
C GLU A 251 -17.20 -23.60 -7.47
N ASN A 252 -17.17 -23.11 -8.70
CA ASN A 252 -16.15 -23.42 -9.70
C ASN A 252 -15.30 -22.21 -10.13
N LEU A 253 -15.45 -21.04 -9.45
CA LEU A 253 -14.65 -19.84 -9.69
C LEU A 253 -14.25 -19.18 -8.39
N LYS A 254 -12.96 -19.01 -8.18
CA LYS A 254 -12.41 -18.26 -7.05
C LYS A 254 -11.50 -17.13 -7.49
N VAL A 255 -11.34 -16.14 -6.61
CA VAL A 255 -10.35 -15.06 -6.72
C VAL A 255 -9.30 -15.23 -5.64
N ILE A 256 -8.03 -15.07 -6.00
CA ILE A 256 -6.85 -15.09 -5.13
C ILE A 256 -5.98 -13.88 -5.45
N HIS A 257 -5.11 -13.45 -4.53
CA HIS A 257 -4.07 -12.50 -4.96
C HIS A 257 -3.07 -13.19 -5.90
N GLY A 258 -2.59 -14.35 -5.53
CA GLY A 258 -1.63 -15.11 -6.32
C GLY A 258 -0.20 -14.95 -5.82
N ASP A 259 0.61 -15.95 -6.12
CA ASP A 259 2.02 -16.07 -5.71
C ASP A 259 2.93 -16.55 -6.84
N LYS A 260 2.34 -16.84 -8.00
CA LYS A 260 3.06 -17.40 -9.16
C LYS A 260 3.37 -16.32 -10.16
N VAL A 261 4.60 -16.34 -10.66
CA VAL A 261 5.07 -15.48 -11.74
C VAL A 261 5.70 -16.33 -12.82
N ALA A 262 5.43 -16.01 -14.08
CA ALA A 262 6.11 -16.56 -15.24
C ALA A 262 6.30 -15.47 -16.29
N SER A 263 7.34 -15.58 -17.11
CA SER A 263 7.59 -14.68 -18.23
C SER A 263 6.64 -14.94 -19.40
N GLY A 264 6.45 -13.92 -20.24
CA GLY A 264 5.80 -14.07 -21.55
C GLY A 264 4.33 -14.52 -21.50
N GLY A 265 3.55 -14.07 -20.51
CA GLY A 265 2.11 -14.38 -20.45
C GLY A 265 1.80 -15.83 -20.05
N SER A 266 2.73 -16.56 -19.44
CA SER A 266 2.56 -17.98 -19.14
C SER A 266 2.13 -18.28 -17.69
N THR A 267 1.84 -17.26 -16.87
CA THR A 267 1.38 -17.47 -15.49
C THR A 267 0.01 -18.15 -15.45
N ALA A 268 -0.90 -17.79 -16.36
CA ALA A 268 -2.18 -18.45 -16.49
C ALA A 268 -2.04 -19.97 -16.68
N HIS A 269 -1.11 -20.41 -17.53
CA HIS A 269 -0.83 -21.84 -17.73
C HIS A 269 -0.29 -22.52 -16.47
N LYS A 270 0.52 -21.85 -15.65
CA LYS A 270 0.95 -22.40 -14.35
C LYS A 270 -0.23 -22.62 -13.40
N TYR A 271 -1.18 -21.69 -13.38
CA TYR A 271 -2.40 -21.89 -12.58
C TYR A 271 -3.25 -23.02 -13.14
N LEU A 272 -3.49 -23.08 -14.45
CA LEU A 272 -4.24 -24.17 -15.07
C LEU A 272 -3.62 -25.56 -14.82
N ALA A 273 -2.31 -25.65 -14.67
CA ALA A 273 -1.62 -26.90 -14.35
C ALA A 273 -1.90 -27.39 -12.92
N THR A 274 -2.20 -26.49 -11.98
CA THR A 274 -2.29 -26.79 -10.55
C THR A 274 -3.69 -26.62 -9.97
N GLN A 275 -4.55 -25.78 -10.58
CA GLN A 275 -5.91 -25.53 -10.09
C GLN A 275 -6.91 -26.55 -10.67
N LYS A 276 -7.89 -26.93 -9.86
CA LYS A 276 -9.00 -27.78 -10.28
C LYS A 276 -10.23 -27.00 -10.71
N VAL A 277 -10.30 -25.71 -10.37
CA VAL A 277 -11.40 -24.79 -10.66
C VAL A 277 -10.84 -23.55 -11.34
N SER A 278 -11.71 -22.75 -11.91
CA SER A 278 -11.35 -21.46 -12.49
C SER A 278 -10.81 -20.50 -11.43
N VAL A 279 -9.82 -19.71 -11.80
CA VAL A 279 -9.14 -18.77 -10.89
C VAL A 279 -8.90 -17.43 -11.55
N ILE A 280 -9.26 -16.36 -10.85
CA ILE A 280 -8.84 -14.99 -11.16
C ILE A 280 -7.74 -14.62 -10.15
N TYR A 281 -6.65 -13.99 -10.64
CA TYR A 281 -5.50 -13.64 -9.81
C TYR A 281 -4.91 -12.27 -10.20
N GLY A 282 -4.23 -11.63 -9.26
CA GLY A 282 -3.47 -10.39 -9.41
C GLY A 282 -1.96 -10.64 -9.46
N HIS A 283 -1.17 -9.84 -8.72
CA HIS A 283 0.24 -9.98 -8.44
C HIS A 283 1.19 -9.74 -9.62
N ILE A 284 0.82 -10.13 -10.83
CA ILE A 284 1.70 -10.05 -12.00
C ILE A 284 1.56 -8.74 -12.79
N HIS A 285 0.55 -7.96 -12.47
CA HIS A 285 0.20 -6.67 -13.10
C HIS A 285 -0.01 -6.75 -14.61
N ARG A 286 -0.10 -7.95 -15.19
CA ARG A 286 -0.34 -8.18 -16.62
C ARG A 286 -1.74 -8.70 -16.85
N ARG A 287 -2.36 -8.21 -17.93
CA ARG A 287 -3.59 -8.81 -18.44
C ARG A 287 -3.26 -10.07 -19.20
N GLU A 288 -3.65 -11.20 -18.67
CA GLU A 288 -3.51 -12.49 -19.35
C GLU A 288 -4.64 -13.44 -18.98
N TRP A 289 -4.96 -14.35 -19.85
CA TRP A 289 -5.89 -15.43 -19.57
C TRP A 289 -5.61 -16.64 -20.43
N ALA A 290 -5.99 -17.81 -19.95
CA ALA A 290 -5.95 -19.06 -20.68
C ALA A 290 -7.04 -19.99 -20.19
N GLU A 291 -7.46 -20.91 -21.02
CA GLU A 291 -8.45 -21.93 -20.70
C GLU A 291 -7.89 -23.32 -20.95
N ARG A 292 -8.42 -24.28 -20.22
CA ARG A 292 -8.11 -25.70 -20.39
C ARG A 292 -9.36 -26.54 -20.24
N THR A 293 -9.65 -27.35 -21.25
CA THR A 293 -10.67 -28.36 -21.15
C THR A 293 -10.09 -29.63 -20.53
N ARG A 294 -10.85 -30.25 -19.62
CA ARG A 294 -10.51 -31.48 -18.91
C ARG A 294 -11.64 -32.46 -19.07
N ASP A 295 -11.29 -33.74 -19.06
CA ASP A 295 -12.28 -34.81 -18.90
C ASP A 295 -12.50 -35.02 -17.40
N ASP A 296 -13.74 -34.81 -16.98
CA ASP A 296 -14.20 -35.06 -15.61
C ASP A 296 -15.24 -36.18 -15.62
N HIS A 297 -15.56 -36.77 -14.46
CA HIS A 297 -16.52 -37.85 -14.31
C HIS A 297 -17.88 -37.51 -14.93
N ASP A 298 -18.31 -36.25 -14.87
CA ASP A 298 -19.62 -35.77 -15.35
C ASP A 298 -19.56 -35.23 -16.79
N GLY A 299 -18.45 -35.45 -17.50
CA GLY A 299 -18.20 -34.97 -18.84
C GLY A 299 -17.14 -33.90 -18.92
N PRO A 300 -16.85 -33.32 -20.11
CA PRO A 300 -15.80 -32.33 -20.28
C PRO A 300 -16.15 -31.05 -19.54
N SER A 301 -15.20 -30.55 -18.77
CA SER A 301 -15.23 -29.22 -18.06
C SER A 301 -14.15 -28.32 -18.56
N THR A 302 -14.44 -27.04 -18.71
CA THR A 302 -13.43 -26.01 -19.06
C THR A 302 -13.20 -25.11 -17.85
N ILE A 303 -11.93 -24.95 -17.48
CA ILE A 303 -11.49 -24.03 -16.44
C ILE A 303 -10.71 -22.87 -17.04
N LEU A 304 -10.85 -21.71 -16.43
CA LEU A 304 -10.20 -20.45 -16.78
C LEU A 304 -9.14 -20.09 -15.73
N ALA A 305 -7.99 -19.59 -16.15
CA ALA A 305 -7.10 -18.82 -15.30
C ALA A 305 -6.87 -17.45 -15.94
N ALA A 306 -7.14 -16.36 -15.19
CA ALA A 306 -7.09 -15.03 -15.75
C ALA A 306 -6.57 -13.99 -14.74
N SER A 307 -5.84 -13.01 -15.25
CA SER A 307 -5.46 -11.81 -14.52
C SER A 307 -5.99 -10.58 -15.26
N PRO A 308 -6.72 -9.68 -14.58
CA PRO A 308 -7.25 -8.47 -15.20
C PRO A 308 -6.21 -7.35 -15.38
N GLY A 309 -4.99 -7.53 -14.89
CA GLY A 309 -3.92 -6.54 -14.95
C GLY A 309 -3.66 -5.86 -13.62
N CYS A 310 -3.54 -4.53 -13.62
CA CYS A 310 -3.38 -3.70 -12.42
C CYS A 310 -4.11 -2.36 -12.58
N LEU A 311 -4.16 -1.57 -11.50
CA LEU A 311 -4.59 -0.17 -11.49
C LEU A 311 -3.45 0.76 -11.02
N ALA A 312 -2.24 0.21 -10.92
CA ALA A 312 -1.01 0.93 -10.63
C ALA A 312 -0.50 1.72 -11.84
N ARG A 313 0.43 2.64 -11.61
CA ARG A 313 1.22 3.27 -12.68
C ARG A 313 2.10 2.21 -13.37
N ILE A 314 2.19 2.33 -14.69
CA ILE A 314 2.94 1.39 -15.54
C ILE A 314 4.21 2.01 -16.15
N ASP A 315 4.57 3.22 -15.72
CA ASP A 315 5.70 4.00 -16.19
C ASP A 315 6.99 3.78 -15.38
N GLY A 316 7.06 2.70 -14.60
CA GLY A 316 8.21 2.36 -13.77
C GLY A 316 8.29 3.13 -12.44
N ALA A 317 7.30 3.97 -12.11
CA ALA A 317 7.31 4.78 -10.89
C ALA A 317 7.05 3.98 -9.61
N VAL A 318 6.56 2.74 -9.69
CA VAL A 318 6.32 1.89 -8.51
C VAL A 318 7.65 1.41 -7.94
N PRO A 319 8.02 1.77 -6.69
CA PRO A 319 9.37 1.51 -6.14
C PRO A 319 9.72 0.04 -5.96
N SER A 320 8.72 -0.84 -5.98
CA SER A 320 8.89 -2.29 -5.83
C SER A 320 9.33 -2.98 -7.12
N THR A 321 9.37 -2.28 -8.25
CA THR A 321 9.83 -2.82 -9.53
C THR A 321 11.35 -2.99 -9.55
N LYS A 322 11.86 -3.78 -10.46
CA LYS A 322 13.31 -3.97 -10.64
C LYS A 322 14.05 -2.68 -11.01
N GLY A 323 13.36 -1.75 -11.64
CA GLY A 323 13.90 -0.47 -12.02
C GLY A 323 14.05 0.50 -10.86
N GLY A 324 13.03 0.61 -10.01
CA GLY A 324 12.98 1.65 -8.98
C GLY A 324 13.05 3.06 -9.55
N VAL A 325 13.45 4.00 -8.70
CA VAL A 325 13.69 5.41 -9.09
C VAL A 325 15.13 5.80 -8.79
N ASP A 326 15.69 6.73 -9.56
CA ASP A 326 17.00 7.33 -9.30
C ASP A 326 16.96 8.30 -8.11
N LEU A 327 18.11 8.95 -7.82
CA LEU A 327 18.22 9.93 -6.73
C LEU A 327 17.32 11.15 -6.93
N ASP A 328 16.91 11.42 -8.15
CA ASP A 328 16.01 12.51 -8.52
C ASP A 328 14.54 12.10 -8.55
N GLY A 329 14.22 10.84 -8.17
CA GLY A 329 12.86 10.30 -8.20
C GLY A 329 12.35 9.97 -9.61
N ARG A 330 13.24 9.89 -10.61
CA ARG A 330 12.87 9.50 -11.98
C ARG A 330 12.88 7.98 -12.11
N PRO A 331 11.93 7.38 -12.82
CA PRO A 331 11.95 5.95 -13.09
C PRO A 331 13.26 5.53 -13.78
N LEU A 332 13.92 4.50 -13.26
CA LEU A 332 15.09 3.87 -13.85
C LEU A 332 14.72 2.99 -15.05
N VAL A 333 13.46 2.58 -15.16
CA VAL A 333 12.90 1.85 -16.29
C VAL A 333 11.77 2.67 -16.88
N GLN A 334 11.80 2.91 -18.18
CA GLN A 334 10.78 3.73 -18.84
C GLN A 334 9.41 3.04 -18.90
N HIS A 335 9.37 1.72 -18.94
CA HIS A 335 8.15 0.93 -19.04
C HIS A 335 8.32 -0.41 -18.33
N GLU A 336 7.31 -0.79 -17.58
CA GLU A 336 7.12 -2.16 -17.10
C GLU A 336 6.21 -2.91 -18.10
N ASP A 337 6.39 -4.23 -18.22
CA ASP A 337 5.46 -5.08 -18.97
C ASP A 337 4.19 -5.32 -18.13
N TRP A 338 3.53 -4.22 -17.81
CA TRP A 338 2.29 -4.17 -17.05
C TRP A 338 1.17 -3.59 -17.90
N GLN A 339 -0.05 -4.01 -17.66
CA GLN A 339 -1.22 -3.49 -18.34
C GLN A 339 -2.32 -3.17 -17.35
N GLN A 340 -2.91 -1.98 -17.48
CA GLN A 340 -4.02 -1.57 -16.65
C GLN A 340 -5.33 -2.18 -17.13
N GLY A 341 -6.18 -2.53 -16.15
CA GLY A 341 -7.51 -3.07 -16.41
C GLY A 341 -8.21 -3.57 -15.17
N LEU A 342 -9.43 -4.04 -15.38
CA LEU A 342 -10.27 -4.69 -14.37
C LEU A 342 -11.09 -5.78 -15.05
N ALA A 343 -11.85 -6.54 -14.25
CA ALA A 343 -12.81 -7.48 -14.82
C ALA A 343 -14.19 -7.29 -14.21
N ILE A 344 -15.22 -7.46 -15.06
CA ILE A 344 -16.60 -7.66 -14.63
C ILE A 344 -16.95 -9.11 -14.92
N ILE A 345 -17.52 -9.78 -13.93
CA ILE A 345 -17.86 -11.20 -14.00
C ILE A 345 -19.36 -11.34 -13.75
N PRO A 346 -20.18 -11.39 -14.81
CA PRO A 346 -21.53 -11.86 -14.69
C PRO A 346 -21.53 -13.31 -14.22
N PHE A 347 -22.30 -13.63 -13.18
CA PHE A 347 -22.39 -14.98 -12.64
C PHE A 347 -23.80 -15.31 -12.15
N ASP A 348 -24.13 -16.57 -12.17
CA ASP A 348 -25.35 -17.12 -11.61
C ASP A 348 -25.01 -18.09 -10.48
N PRO A 349 -25.32 -17.74 -9.22
CA PRO A 349 -24.97 -18.56 -8.07
C PRO A 349 -25.75 -19.88 -7.99
N GLU A 350 -26.91 -20.00 -8.67
CA GLU A 350 -27.71 -21.20 -8.65
C GLU A 350 -27.19 -22.26 -9.61
N THR A 351 -26.72 -21.82 -10.78
CA THR A 351 -26.20 -22.73 -11.83
C THR A 351 -24.69 -22.79 -11.88
N ASN A 352 -24.00 -21.99 -11.05
CA ASN A 352 -22.52 -21.83 -11.04
C ASN A 352 -21.93 -21.38 -12.39
N LYS A 353 -22.72 -20.81 -13.27
CA LYS A 353 -22.29 -20.27 -14.55
C LYS A 353 -21.72 -18.88 -14.38
N PHE A 354 -20.69 -18.55 -15.14
CA PHE A 354 -20.09 -17.23 -15.16
C PHE A 354 -19.53 -16.88 -16.53
N CYS A 355 -19.34 -15.60 -16.79
CA CYS A 355 -18.60 -15.05 -17.92
C CYS A 355 -17.46 -14.17 -17.41
N TYR A 356 -16.34 -14.15 -18.11
CA TYR A 356 -15.22 -13.29 -17.79
C TYR A 356 -15.14 -12.15 -18.82
N GLU A 357 -15.45 -10.92 -18.38
CA GLU A 357 -15.34 -9.71 -19.20
C GLU A 357 -14.10 -8.92 -18.74
N GLN A 358 -12.98 -9.05 -19.46
CA GLN A 358 -11.79 -8.26 -19.21
C GLN A 358 -11.91 -6.89 -19.85
N ILE A 359 -11.66 -5.83 -19.06
CA ILE A 359 -11.75 -4.44 -19.50
C ILE A 359 -10.36 -3.83 -19.44
N ALA A 360 -9.86 -3.40 -20.61
CA ALA A 360 -8.58 -2.68 -20.69
C ALA A 360 -8.76 -1.22 -20.32
N ILE A 361 -7.80 -0.68 -19.56
CA ILE A 361 -7.65 0.76 -19.35
C ILE A 361 -6.38 1.21 -20.05
N HIS A 362 -6.45 2.27 -20.86
CA HIS A 362 -5.34 2.83 -21.60
C HIS A 362 -5.28 4.34 -21.35
N ASN A 363 -4.22 4.81 -20.67
CA ASN A 363 -4.01 6.23 -20.41
C ASN A 363 -5.27 6.93 -19.80
N GLY A 364 -5.86 6.30 -18.78
CA GLY A 364 -7.05 6.83 -18.11
C GLY A 364 -8.34 6.75 -18.91
N TRP A 365 -8.39 5.90 -19.93
CA TRP A 365 -9.56 5.68 -20.78
C TRP A 365 -9.89 4.20 -20.94
N ALA A 366 -11.18 3.88 -20.96
CA ALA A 366 -11.69 2.53 -21.22
C ALA A 366 -12.99 2.57 -22.02
N MET A 367 -13.29 1.47 -22.72
CA MET A 367 -14.60 1.22 -23.32
C MET A 367 -15.19 -0.07 -22.74
N TRP A 368 -16.42 0.01 -22.28
CA TRP A 368 -17.16 -1.15 -21.83
C TRP A 368 -18.62 -1.05 -22.24
N ARG A 369 -19.15 -2.14 -22.83
CA ARG A 369 -20.56 -2.25 -23.31
C ARG A 369 -21.02 -1.06 -24.16
N GLY A 370 -20.12 -0.55 -25.03
CA GLY A 370 -20.39 0.56 -25.93
C GLY A 370 -20.37 1.95 -25.30
N LYS A 371 -20.01 2.06 -24.02
CA LYS A 371 -19.85 3.32 -23.30
C LYS A 371 -18.36 3.64 -23.06
N ASN A 372 -17.98 4.91 -23.25
CA ASN A 372 -16.65 5.41 -22.93
C ASN A 372 -16.58 5.85 -21.46
N TYR A 373 -15.48 5.56 -20.81
CA TYR A 373 -15.12 5.96 -19.46
C TYR A 373 -13.77 6.68 -19.48
N GLY A 374 -13.62 7.74 -18.69
CA GLY A 374 -12.47 8.61 -18.76
C GLY A 374 -12.56 9.63 -19.88
N GLN A 375 -11.45 10.33 -20.17
CA GLN A 375 -11.39 11.39 -21.20
C GLN A 375 -10.73 10.91 -22.47
#